data_565319111a0e21713a08a622c15a8d32
#
_entry.id   565319111a0e21713a08a622c15a8d32
#
_cell.length_a   1.000
_cell.length_b   1.000
_cell.length_c   1.000
_cell.angle_alpha   90.00
_cell.angle_beta   90.00
_cell.angle_gamma   90.00
#
_symmetry.space_group_name_H-M   'P 1'
#
loop_
_entity.id
_entity.type
_entity.pdbx_description
1 polymer ?
#
loop_
_entity_poly.entity_id
_entity_poly.type
_entity_poly.pdbx_seq_one_letter_code
_entity_poly.pdbx_strand_id
1 'polypeptide(L)'
;MARTAKPAAAALWRRLAAEFLGSALLAAIVIGSGIAAQRLSPGATGLELLENSAVTAAGLFAIILMFGPVSGGHFNPVVSFADAAFGGLRWRDAAAYLPAQVAGCAGGAVLANVMFARAAVSISVKDRATPAHFLSEIIATAGLLLVIFALARSGRARSAPAAVGAYIGAAYWFPSSASFANPAITIGRMFTNTFAGIAPSSAPSFIAAQILGGIVAAGIIKALYPAITPADAAGIIVPHDESAAQARAEYDGASPSEDRPPGTVQPR
;
A
#
# COMPACT_ATOMS: atom_id res chain seq x y z
N MET A 1 -7.50 2.25 -39.23
CA MET A 1 -7.46 1.83 -37.82
C MET A 1 -7.67 3.06 -36.94
N ALA A 2 -8.81 3.13 -36.25
CA ALA A 2 -9.10 4.27 -35.36
C ALA A 2 -8.15 4.18 -34.14
N ARG A 3 -7.32 5.22 -33.93
CA ARG A 3 -6.57 5.39 -32.70
C ARG A 3 -7.60 5.59 -31.56
N THR A 4 -7.82 4.57 -30.78
CA THR A 4 -8.56 4.72 -29.51
C THR A 4 -7.83 5.74 -28.66
N ALA A 5 -8.46 6.90 -28.43
CA ALA A 5 -7.92 7.91 -27.53
C ALA A 5 -7.71 7.25 -26.15
N LYS A 6 -6.48 7.33 -25.65
CA LYS A 6 -6.15 6.86 -24.29
C LYS A 6 -6.96 7.68 -23.28
N PRO A 7 -7.54 7.04 -22.25
CA PRO A 7 -8.23 7.77 -21.19
C PRO A 7 -7.26 8.70 -20.43
N ALA A 8 -7.65 9.94 -20.20
CA ALA A 8 -6.86 10.90 -19.45
C ALA A 8 -6.74 10.48 -17.96
N ALA A 9 -5.59 10.78 -17.34
CA ALA A 9 -5.40 10.50 -15.92
C ALA A 9 -6.57 11.03 -15.07
N ALA A 10 -7.01 10.25 -14.09
CA ALA A 10 -8.17 10.62 -13.28
C ALA A 10 -7.93 11.97 -12.57
N ALA A 11 -8.92 12.84 -12.60
CA ALA A 11 -8.87 14.13 -11.93
C ALA A 11 -8.52 13.96 -10.44
N LEU A 12 -7.75 14.89 -9.86
CA LEU A 12 -7.26 14.79 -8.48
C LEU A 12 -8.37 14.46 -7.48
N TRP A 13 -9.56 15.08 -7.58
CA TRP A 13 -10.67 14.79 -6.67
C TRP A 13 -11.12 13.33 -6.71
N ARG A 14 -11.11 12.68 -7.90
CA ARG A 14 -11.45 11.25 -8.02
C ARG A 14 -10.39 10.37 -7.36
N ARG A 15 -9.13 10.74 -7.49
CA ARG A 15 -8.01 10.04 -6.87
C ARG A 15 -8.09 10.19 -5.35
N LEU A 16 -8.38 11.40 -4.84
CA LEU A 16 -8.59 11.65 -3.40
C LEU A 16 -9.78 10.85 -2.86
N ALA A 17 -10.89 10.80 -3.60
CA ALA A 17 -12.05 10.00 -3.23
C ALA A 17 -11.70 8.49 -3.18
N ALA A 18 -10.92 7.98 -4.14
CA ALA A 18 -10.47 6.59 -4.16
C ALA A 18 -9.53 6.27 -2.98
N GLU A 19 -8.60 7.17 -2.64
CA GLU A 19 -7.72 7.02 -1.47
C GLU A 19 -8.52 7.08 -0.15
N PHE A 20 -9.48 7.99 -0.04
CA PHE A 20 -10.38 8.07 1.11
C PHE A 20 -11.20 6.79 1.28
N LEU A 21 -11.90 6.36 0.23
CA LEU A 21 -12.76 5.17 0.27
C LEU A 21 -11.95 3.88 0.49
N GLY A 22 -10.82 3.74 -0.19
CA GLY A 22 -9.93 2.59 -0.02
C GLY A 22 -9.35 2.52 1.40
N SER A 23 -8.94 3.65 1.97
CA SER A 23 -8.48 3.73 3.35
C SER A 23 -9.60 3.47 4.36
N ALA A 24 -10.83 3.93 4.08
CA ALA A 24 -11.97 3.64 4.93
C ALA A 24 -12.32 2.15 4.93
N LEU A 25 -12.35 1.52 3.76
CA LEU A 25 -12.55 0.08 3.65
C LEU A 25 -11.42 -0.71 4.29
N LEU A 26 -10.16 -0.31 4.10
CA LEU A 26 -9.01 -0.94 4.76
C LEU A 26 -9.18 -0.94 6.28
N ALA A 27 -9.48 0.21 6.88
CA ALA A 27 -9.68 0.31 8.31
C ALA A 27 -10.89 -0.49 8.78
N ALA A 28 -12.01 -0.46 8.04
CA ALA A 28 -13.20 -1.24 8.35
C ALA A 28 -12.93 -2.75 8.28
N ILE A 29 -12.16 -3.22 7.29
CA ILE A 29 -11.74 -4.62 7.15
C ILE A 29 -10.87 -5.05 8.33
N VAL A 30 -9.81 -4.30 8.63
CA VAL A 30 -8.87 -4.63 9.71
C VAL A 30 -9.54 -4.64 11.08
N ILE A 31 -10.33 -3.63 11.36
CA ILE A 31 -10.99 -3.48 12.68
C ILE A 31 -12.19 -4.42 12.80
N GLY A 32 -13.00 -4.48 11.76
CA GLY A 32 -14.20 -5.32 11.74
C GLY A 32 -13.87 -6.80 11.84
N SER A 33 -12.89 -7.28 11.07
CA SER A 33 -12.45 -8.68 11.17
C SER A 33 -11.80 -9.00 12.52
N GLY A 34 -11.08 -8.06 13.13
CA GLY A 34 -10.57 -8.23 14.49
C GLY A 34 -11.68 -8.33 15.55
N ILE A 35 -12.75 -7.54 15.40
CA ILE A 35 -13.92 -7.66 16.30
C ILE A 35 -14.65 -9.00 16.06
N ALA A 36 -14.82 -9.40 14.80
CA ALA A 36 -15.43 -10.68 14.45
C ALA A 36 -14.64 -11.86 15.03
N ALA A 37 -13.33 -11.86 14.84
CA ALA A 37 -12.41 -12.88 15.34
C ALA A 37 -12.54 -13.07 16.87
N GLN A 38 -12.53 -11.95 17.64
CA GLN A 38 -12.74 -12.00 19.09
C GLN A 38 -14.11 -12.57 19.50
N ARG A 39 -15.14 -12.41 18.66
CA ARG A 39 -16.49 -12.94 18.94
C ARG A 39 -16.61 -14.41 18.57
N LEU A 40 -15.97 -14.83 17.47
CA LEU A 40 -16.09 -16.19 16.92
C LEU A 40 -15.12 -17.17 17.59
N SER A 41 -13.94 -16.71 17.98
CA SER A 41 -12.87 -17.51 18.52
C SER A 41 -12.36 -16.99 19.87
N PRO A 42 -13.25 -16.75 20.87
CA PRO A 42 -12.91 -16.07 22.11
C PRO A 42 -11.83 -16.83 22.90
N GLY A 43 -10.74 -16.11 23.23
CA GLY A 43 -9.61 -16.66 23.98
C GLY A 43 -8.63 -17.49 23.17
N ALA A 44 -8.90 -17.79 21.90
CA ALA A 44 -8.00 -18.47 20.98
C ALA A 44 -7.18 -17.43 20.18
N THR A 45 -6.29 -16.69 20.85
CA THR A 45 -5.58 -15.53 20.27
C THR A 45 -4.88 -15.84 18.95
N GLY A 46 -4.30 -17.02 18.78
CA GLY A 46 -3.69 -17.44 17.53
C GLY A 46 -4.72 -17.57 16.40
N LEU A 47 -5.90 -18.11 16.69
CA LEU A 47 -6.99 -18.22 15.71
C LEU A 47 -7.60 -16.84 15.41
N GLU A 48 -7.80 -16.01 16.44
CA GLU A 48 -8.22 -14.61 16.24
C GLU A 48 -7.27 -13.85 15.29
N LEU A 49 -5.96 -14.04 15.46
CA LEU A 49 -4.95 -13.43 14.60
C LEU A 49 -4.99 -14.00 13.18
N LEU A 50 -5.18 -15.32 13.02
CA LEU A 50 -5.32 -15.98 11.73
C LEU A 50 -6.52 -15.44 10.94
N GLU A 51 -7.66 -15.39 11.57
CA GLU A 51 -8.90 -14.86 10.98
C GLU A 51 -8.74 -13.41 10.56
N ASN A 52 -8.18 -12.55 11.43
CA ASN A 52 -7.94 -11.15 11.13
C ASN A 52 -6.93 -10.98 9.98
N SER A 53 -5.82 -11.73 9.99
CA SER A 53 -4.79 -11.65 8.96
C SER A 53 -5.28 -12.12 7.59
N ALA A 54 -6.03 -13.22 7.53
CA ALA A 54 -6.57 -13.76 6.28
C ALA A 54 -7.59 -12.79 5.64
N VAL A 55 -8.49 -12.24 6.45
CA VAL A 55 -9.50 -11.27 5.98
C VAL A 55 -8.82 -9.97 5.54
N THR A 56 -7.81 -9.49 6.28
CA THR A 56 -7.06 -8.29 5.88
C THR A 56 -6.30 -8.51 4.57
N ALA A 57 -5.65 -9.64 4.39
CA ALA A 57 -4.93 -9.99 3.15
C ALA A 57 -5.87 -10.00 1.95
N ALA A 58 -6.99 -10.71 2.04
CA ALA A 58 -7.99 -10.82 0.98
C ALA A 58 -8.66 -9.46 0.70
N GLY A 59 -9.02 -8.72 1.74
CA GLY A 59 -9.64 -7.41 1.63
C GLY A 59 -8.71 -6.39 0.99
N LEU A 60 -7.43 -6.35 1.41
CA LEU A 60 -6.43 -5.45 0.84
C LEU A 60 -6.19 -5.76 -0.65
N PHE A 61 -6.10 -7.03 -1.02
CA PHE A 61 -6.03 -7.45 -2.41
C PHE A 61 -7.22 -6.88 -3.23
N ALA A 62 -8.44 -7.05 -2.73
CA ALA A 62 -9.65 -6.60 -3.41
C ALA A 62 -9.71 -5.06 -3.57
N ILE A 63 -9.43 -4.30 -2.50
CA ILE A 63 -9.50 -2.83 -2.57
C ILE A 63 -8.41 -2.22 -3.45
N ILE A 64 -7.22 -2.83 -3.51
CA ILE A 64 -6.16 -2.40 -4.43
C ILE A 64 -6.61 -2.63 -5.88
N LEU A 65 -7.21 -3.78 -6.20
CA LEU A 65 -7.77 -4.02 -7.54
C LEU A 65 -8.87 -3.01 -7.89
N MET A 66 -9.73 -2.68 -6.92
CA MET A 66 -10.88 -1.78 -7.12
C MET A 66 -10.45 -0.33 -7.39
N PHE A 67 -9.56 0.21 -6.58
CA PHE A 67 -9.20 1.63 -6.60
C PHE A 67 -7.85 1.93 -7.25
N GLY A 68 -7.01 0.92 -7.43
CA GLY A 68 -5.70 1.06 -8.06
C GLY A 68 -5.76 1.76 -9.42
N PRO A 69 -6.67 1.40 -10.33
CA PRO A 69 -6.82 2.06 -11.63
C PRO A 69 -7.18 3.55 -11.54
N VAL A 70 -7.66 4.03 -10.39
CA VAL A 70 -8.08 5.43 -10.18
C VAL A 70 -6.99 6.26 -9.51
N SER A 71 -6.39 5.75 -8.41
CA SER A 71 -5.48 6.53 -7.57
C SER A 71 -4.06 5.95 -7.45
N GLY A 72 -3.85 4.72 -7.93
CA GLY A 72 -2.67 3.91 -7.62
C GLY A 72 -2.91 2.96 -6.43
N GLY A 73 -3.98 3.15 -5.64
CA GLY A 73 -4.34 2.26 -4.53
C GLY A 73 -3.32 2.26 -3.39
N HIS A 74 -2.83 3.43 -3.01
CA HIS A 74 -1.79 3.55 -1.98
C HIS A 74 -2.33 3.28 -0.58
N PHE A 75 -3.40 3.96 -0.20
CA PHE A 75 -4.05 3.88 1.13
C PHE A 75 -3.07 4.02 2.31
N ASN A 76 -1.89 4.54 2.04
CA ASN A 76 -0.76 4.57 2.97
C ASN A 76 0.15 5.78 2.67
N PRO A 77 0.32 6.70 3.63
CA PRO A 77 1.19 7.87 3.44
C PRO A 77 2.63 7.53 3.07
N VAL A 78 3.22 6.49 3.69
CA VAL A 78 4.62 6.11 3.40
C VAL A 78 4.76 5.61 1.96
N VAL A 79 3.78 4.86 1.45
CA VAL A 79 3.75 4.43 0.03
C VAL A 79 3.64 5.65 -0.88
N SER A 80 2.73 6.60 -0.57
CA SER A 80 2.53 7.81 -1.37
C SER A 80 3.77 8.69 -1.44
N PHE A 81 4.46 8.88 -0.31
CA PHE A 81 5.69 9.67 -0.27
C PHE A 81 6.87 8.95 -0.91
N ALA A 82 6.96 7.63 -0.78
CA ALA A 82 7.98 6.84 -1.49
C ALA A 82 7.77 6.92 -3.01
N ASP A 83 6.54 6.80 -3.49
CA ASP A 83 6.20 6.97 -4.90
C ASP A 83 6.59 8.36 -5.41
N ALA A 84 6.30 9.41 -4.65
CA ALA A 84 6.72 10.77 -4.99
C ALA A 84 8.25 10.91 -5.01
N ALA A 85 8.98 10.28 -4.08
CA ALA A 85 10.43 10.33 -4.01
C ALA A 85 11.12 9.61 -5.19
N PHE A 86 10.45 8.63 -5.79
CA PHE A 86 10.89 7.94 -7.00
C PHE A 86 10.33 8.54 -8.29
N GLY A 87 9.51 9.61 -8.21
CA GLY A 87 9.02 10.37 -9.35
C GLY A 87 7.73 9.83 -9.98
N GLY A 88 7.08 8.82 -9.40
CA GLY A 88 5.82 8.26 -9.89
C GLY A 88 4.59 9.11 -9.53
N LEU A 89 4.66 9.87 -8.43
CA LEU A 89 3.60 10.77 -7.98
C LEU A 89 4.15 12.17 -7.75
N ARG A 90 3.38 13.22 -8.07
CA ARG A 90 3.80 14.60 -7.73
C ARG A 90 3.72 14.82 -6.21
N TRP A 91 4.70 15.48 -5.63
CA TRP A 91 4.76 15.75 -4.19
C TRP A 91 3.49 16.43 -3.65
N ARG A 92 2.91 17.35 -4.41
CA ARG A 92 1.65 18.02 -4.04
C ARG A 92 0.47 17.05 -3.96
N ASP A 93 0.44 16.03 -4.83
CA ASP A 93 -0.62 15.03 -4.86
C ASP A 93 -0.43 14.03 -3.71
N ALA A 94 0.83 13.63 -3.42
CA ALA A 94 1.15 12.84 -2.24
C ALA A 94 0.76 13.55 -0.94
N ALA A 95 1.03 14.86 -0.84
CA ALA A 95 0.61 15.67 0.28
C ALA A 95 -0.93 15.76 0.40
N ALA A 96 -1.65 15.81 -0.72
CA ALA A 96 -3.11 15.80 -0.73
C ALA A 96 -3.72 14.42 -0.39
N TYR A 97 -3.02 13.31 -0.69
CA TYR A 97 -3.44 11.96 -0.31
C TYR A 97 -3.43 11.76 1.20
N LEU A 98 -2.46 12.34 1.93
CA LEU A 98 -2.32 12.17 3.38
C LEU A 98 -3.63 12.45 4.15
N PRO A 99 -4.26 13.65 4.06
CA PRO A 99 -5.50 13.90 4.77
C PRO A 99 -6.65 13.01 4.32
N ALA A 100 -6.73 12.65 3.02
CA ALA A 100 -7.75 11.74 2.51
C ALA A 100 -7.61 10.34 3.11
N GLN A 101 -6.40 9.81 3.19
CA GLN A 101 -6.09 8.51 3.78
C GLN A 101 -6.37 8.49 5.29
N VAL A 102 -5.94 9.52 6.02
CA VAL A 102 -6.17 9.62 7.47
C VAL A 102 -7.66 9.74 7.78
N ALA A 103 -8.39 10.62 7.08
CA ALA A 103 -9.83 10.76 7.26
C ALA A 103 -10.58 9.48 6.89
N GLY A 104 -10.14 8.81 5.82
CA GLY A 104 -10.67 7.51 5.42
C GLY A 104 -10.50 6.47 6.51
N CYS A 105 -9.29 6.30 7.05
CA CYS A 105 -9.03 5.33 8.12
C CYS A 105 -9.82 5.65 9.41
N ALA A 106 -9.94 6.92 9.78
CA ALA A 106 -10.76 7.33 10.94
C ALA A 106 -12.25 6.99 10.69
N GLY A 107 -12.78 7.34 9.51
CA GLY A 107 -14.15 7.02 9.12
C GLY A 107 -14.42 5.52 9.07
N GLY A 108 -13.47 4.74 8.55
CA GLY A 108 -13.54 3.28 8.51
C GLY A 108 -13.53 2.63 9.90
N ALA A 109 -12.79 3.20 10.85
CA ALA A 109 -12.81 2.76 12.25
C ALA A 109 -14.18 3.00 12.90
N VAL A 110 -14.75 4.19 12.69
CA VAL A 110 -16.12 4.52 13.14
C VAL A 110 -17.13 3.56 12.53
N LEU A 111 -17.05 3.33 11.21
CA LEU A 111 -17.92 2.41 10.50
C LEU A 111 -17.84 0.98 11.07
N ALA A 112 -16.62 0.47 11.28
CA ALA A 112 -16.42 -0.86 11.88
C ALA A 112 -17.05 -0.95 13.27
N ASN A 113 -16.84 0.04 14.14
CA ASN A 113 -17.43 0.04 15.46
C ASN A 113 -18.96 -0.02 15.38
N VAL A 114 -19.59 0.82 14.54
CA VAL A 114 -21.05 0.89 14.40
C VAL A 114 -21.63 -0.40 13.81
N MET A 115 -20.99 -0.98 12.77
CA MET A 115 -21.42 -2.27 12.20
C MET A 115 -21.47 -3.40 13.22
N PHE A 116 -20.65 -3.31 14.26
CA PHE A 116 -20.64 -4.31 15.35
C PHE A 116 -21.40 -3.85 16.61
N ALA A 117 -22.27 -2.85 16.48
CA ALA A 117 -23.08 -2.29 17.58
C ALA A 117 -22.23 -1.82 18.78
N ARG A 118 -21.07 -1.23 18.49
CA ARG A 118 -20.19 -0.58 19.47
C ARG A 118 -20.36 0.93 19.42
N ALA A 119 -19.85 1.64 20.43
CA ALA A 119 -19.77 3.10 20.39
C ALA A 119 -18.99 3.53 19.13
N ALA A 120 -19.52 4.51 18.40
CA ALA A 120 -18.95 4.98 17.14
C ALA A 120 -17.45 5.34 17.27
N VAL A 121 -17.09 5.98 18.39
CA VAL A 121 -15.69 6.26 18.75
C VAL A 121 -15.43 5.68 20.14
N SER A 122 -14.37 4.90 20.26
CA SER A 122 -13.86 4.35 21.51
C SER A 122 -12.34 4.42 21.49
N ILE A 123 -11.77 5.39 22.19
CA ILE A 123 -10.31 5.59 22.18
C ILE A 123 -9.61 4.37 22.78
N SER A 124 -8.65 3.84 22.04
CA SER A 124 -7.92 2.66 22.47
C SER A 124 -6.99 2.96 23.64
N VAL A 125 -6.98 2.03 24.60
CA VAL A 125 -6.03 2.05 25.72
C VAL A 125 -4.90 1.03 25.55
N LYS A 126 -4.83 0.35 24.39
CA LYS A 126 -3.88 -0.72 24.12
C LYS A 126 -2.49 -0.15 23.82
N ASP A 127 -1.63 -0.17 24.84
CA ASP A 127 -0.24 0.26 24.68
C ASP A 127 0.54 -0.73 23.79
N ARG A 128 1.30 -0.17 22.83
CA ARG A 128 2.15 -0.87 21.90
C ARG A 128 3.55 -0.23 21.77
N ALA A 129 3.86 0.80 22.56
CA ALA A 129 5.11 1.55 22.47
C ALA A 129 6.28 0.80 23.13
N THR A 130 6.76 -0.28 22.51
CA THR A 130 7.95 -1.01 22.95
C THR A 130 9.06 -0.95 21.91
N PRO A 131 10.35 -1.08 22.30
CA PRO A 131 11.48 -1.15 21.34
C PRO A 131 11.33 -2.27 20.32
N ALA A 132 10.77 -3.42 20.72
CA ALA A 132 10.51 -4.55 19.83
C ALA A 132 9.46 -4.20 18.75
N HIS A 133 8.36 -3.55 19.14
CA HIS A 133 7.36 -3.08 18.20
C HIS A 133 7.88 -1.97 17.27
N PHE A 134 8.73 -1.07 17.78
CA PHE A 134 9.39 -0.05 16.96
C PHE A 134 10.26 -0.68 15.86
N LEU A 135 11.12 -1.62 16.20
CA LEU A 135 11.91 -2.36 15.22
C LEU A 135 11.02 -3.14 14.25
N SER A 136 9.96 -3.77 14.75
CA SER A 136 9.01 -4.52 13.94
C SER A 136 8.33 -3.66 12.88
N GLU A 137 7.92 -2.43 13.23
CA GLU A 137 7.30 -1.50 12.27
C GLU A 137 8.29 -1.01 11.20
N ILE A 138 9.58 -0.81 11.56
CA ILE A 138 10.63 -0.51 10.57
C ILE A 138 10.72 -1.64 9.54
N ILE A 139 10.86 -2.88 10.01
CA ILE A 139 11.04 -4.06 9.14
C ILE A 139 9.79 -4.30 8.29
N ALA A 140 8.61 -4.22 8.90
CA ALA A 140 7.35 -4.45 8.20
C ALA A 140 7.10 -3.41 7.10
N THR A 141 7.36 -2.13 7.38
CA THR A 141 7.20 -1.05 6.41
C THR A 141 8.25 -1.13 5.31
N ALA A 142 9.51 -1.40 5.67
CA ALA A 142 10.57 -1.56 4.69
C ALA A 142 10.26 -2.72 3.73
N GLY A 143 9.85 -3.87 4.26
CA GLY A 143 9.49 -5.02 3.43
C GLY A 143 8.28 -4.77 2.52
N LEU A 144 7.26 -4.04 3.01
CA LEU A 144 6.13 -3.64 2.17
C LEU A 144 6.57 -2.84 0.95
N LEU A 145 7.40 -1.81 1.16
CA LEU A 145 7.91 -0.99 0.07
C LEU A 145 8.82 -1.78 -0.88
N LEU A 146 9.66 -2.67 -0.34
CA LEU A 146 10.49 -3.56 -1.16
C LEU A 146 9.64 -4.43 -2.09
N VAL A 147 8.55 -5.03 -1.58
CA VAL A 147 7.61 -5.83 -2.42
C VAL A 147 7.03 -4.97 -3.54
N ILE A 148 6.52 -3.78 -3.21
CA ILE A 148 5.89 -2.88 -4.18
C ILE A 148 6.89 -2.50 -5.29
N PHE A 149 8.05 -1.96 -4.91
CA PHE A 149 9.02 -1.43 -5.87
C PHE A 149 9.77 -2.52 -6.64
N ALA A 150 10.02 -3.68 -6.04
CA ALA A 150 10.60 -4.81 -6.77
C ALA A 150 9.67 -5.31 -7.88
N LEU A 151 8.36 -5.35 -7.63
CA LEU A 151 7.39 -5.75 -8.64
C LEU A 151 7.25 -4.70 -9.75
N ALA A 152 7.23 -3.43 -9.39
CA ALA A 152 7.22 -2.34 -10.35
C ALA A 152 8.44 -2.41 -11.27
N ARG A 153 9.64 -2.52 -10.69
CA ARG A 153 10.91 -2.59 -11.42
C ARG A 153 11.02 -3.80 -12.33
N SER A 154 10.49 -4.95 -11.91
CA SER A 154 10.52 -6.18 -12.70
C SER A 154 9.40 -6.28 -13.75
N GLY A 155 8.62 -5.21 -13.98
CA GLY A 155 7.51 -5.22 -14.93
C GLY A 155 6.30 -6.05 -14.49
N ARG A 156 6.26 -6.48 -13.22
CA ARG A 156 5.19 -7.33 -12.66
C ARG A 156 4.19 -6.55 -11.79
N ALA A 157 4.00 -5.28 -12.05
CA ALA A 157 3.08 -4.42 -11.28
C ALA A 157 1.65 -4.99 -11.18
N ARG A 158 1.19 -5.74 -12.20
CA ARG A 158 -0.12 -6.44 -12.16
C ARG A 158 -0.25 -7.44 -11.03
N SER A 159 0.86 -7.99 -10.52
CA SER A 159 0.86 -8.91 -9.38
C SER A 159 0.90 -8.17 -8.03
N ALA A 160 1.10 -6.86 -8.02
CA ALA A 160 1.24 -6.10 -6.78
C ALA A 160 0.04 -6.23 -5.84
N PRO A 161 -1.24 -6.21 -6.30
CA PRO A 161 -2.37 -6.37 -5.38
C PRO A 161 -2.30 -7.68 -4.60
N ALA A 162 -2.01 -8.80 -5.26
CA ALA A 162 -1.89 -10.10 -4.61
C ALA A 162 -0.66 -10.18 -3.69
N ALA A 163 0.49 -9.67 -4.15
CA ALA A 163 1.73 -9.71 -3.39
C ALA A 163 1.68 -8.82 -2.14
N VAL A 164 1.08 -7.63 -2.25
CA VAL A 164 0.88 -6.72 -1.11
C VAL A 164 -0.08 -7.34 -0.10
N GLY A 165 -1.20 -7.89 -0.56
CA GLY A 165 -2.14 -8.61 0.31
C GLY A 165 -1.46 -9.78 1.03
N ALA A 166 -0.73 -10.63 0.31
CA ALA A 166 0.00 -11.77 0.87
C ALA A 166 1.08 -11.32 1.86
N TYR A 167 1.85 -10.26 1.52
CA TYR A 167 2.88 -9.74 2.41
C TYR A 167 2.28 -9.20 3.72
N ILE A 168 1.21 -8.43 3.65
CA ILE A 168 0.53 -7.92 4.85
C ILE A 168 -0.08 -9.06 5.67
N GLY A 169 -0.67 -10.08 5.02
CA GLY A 169 -1.14 -11.28 5.72
C GLY A 169 -0.03 -11.99 6.50
N ALA A 170 1.14 -12.18 5.89
CA ALA A 170 2.32 -12.73 6.55
C ALA A 170 2.83 -11.81 7.66
N ALA A 171 2.79 -10.49 7.43
CA ALA A 171 3.28 -9.49 8.37
C ALA A 171 2.41 -9.31 9.63
N TYR A 172 1.26 -9.95 9.73
CA TYR A 172 0.55 -10.13 11.00
C TYR A 172 1.30 -11.07 11.96
N TRP A 173 2.20 -11.93 11.44
CA TRP A 173 2.79 -13.04 12.19
C TRP A 173 4.27 -12.89 12.51
N PHE A 174 5.10 -12.46 11.54
CA PHE A 174 6.54 -12.49 11.76
C PHE A 174 7.08 -11.30 12.58
N PRO A 175 6.56 -10.05 12.50
CA PRO A 175 6.93 -8.98 13.40
C PRO A 175 6.03 -8.94 14.63
N SER A 176 6.59 -8.61 15.78
CA SER A 176 5.87 -8.60 17.06
C SER A 176 4.75 -7.56 17.14
N SER A 177 4.77 -6.53 16.28
CA SER A 177 3.76 -5.47 16.22
C SER A 177 2.45 -5.89 15.58
N ALA A 178 2.39 -7.04 14.92
CA ALA A 178 1.34 -7.44 13.98
C ALA A 178 1.18 -6.43 12.82
N SER A 179 2.27 -5.79 12.44
CA SER A 179 2.47 -4.91 11.29
C SER A 179 1.32 -3.97 10.96
N PHE A 180 1.45 -2.72 11.39
CA PHE A 180 0.58 -1.66 10.86
C PHE A 180 1.13 -1.15 9.54
N ALA A 181 2.45 -0.90 9.47
CA ALA A 181 3.20 -0.50 8.28
C ALA A 181 2.57 0.70 7.52
N ASN A 182 1.73 1.51 8.21
CA ASN A 182 0.91 2.54 7.60
C ASN A 182 0.50 3.61 8.63
N PRO A 183 0.95 4.86 8.50
CA PRO A 183 0.59 5.95 9.43
C PRO A 183 -0.92 6.25 9.48
N ALA A 184 -1.63 6.17 8.35
CA ALA A 184 -3.06 6.46 8.31
C ALA A 184 -3.86 5.41 9.07
N ILE A 185 -3.56 4.10 8.88
CA ILE A 185 -4.20 3.03 9.64
C ILE A 185 -3.82 3.09 11.14
N THR A 186 -2.59 3.51 11.45
CA THR A 186 -2.15 3.71 12.84
C THR A 186 -3.03 4.75 13.52
N ILE A 187 -3.29 5.88 12.87
CA ILE A 187 -4.19 6.92 13.39
C ILE A 187 -5.63 6.39 13.48
N GLY A 188 -6.14 5.75 12.43
CA GLY A 188 -7.51 5.22 12.43
C GLY A 188 -7.77 4.22 13.56
N ARG A 189 -6.80 3.36 13.88
CA ARG A 189 -6.91 2.34 14.93
C ARG A 189 -6.89 2.93 16.36
N MET A 190 -6.59 4.21 16.53
CA MET A 190 -6.76 4.88 17.82
C MET A 190 -8.24 5.04 18.22
N PHE A 191 -9.16 5.08 17.24
CA PHE A 191 -10.60 5.32 17.46
C PHE A 191 -11.40 4.04 17.77
N THR A 192 -10.72 2.91 18.02
CA THR A 192 -11.37 1.66 18.41
C THR A 192 -10.63 0.96 19.56
N ASN A 193 -11.29 0.75 20.67
CA ASN A 193 -10.74 -0.03 21.80
C ASN A 193 -11.09 -1.51 21.64
N THR A 194 -10.44 -2.16 20.66
CA THR A 194 -10.66 -3.57 20.28
C THR A 194 -9.34 -4.30 20.13
N PHE A 195 -9.38 -5.56 19.69
CA PHE A 195 -8.20 -6.35 19.33
C PHE A 195 -7.23 -5.57 18.43
N ALA A 196 -7.79 -4.84 17.45
CA ALA A 196 -7.03 -4.09 16.47
C ALA A 196 -6.52 -2.72 16.96
N GLY A 197 -6.92 -2.23 18.14
CA GLY A 197 -6.63 -0.88 18.62
C GLY A 197 -5.17 -0.61 18.96
N ILE A 198 -4.83 0.69 19.03
CA ILE A 198 -3.55 1.22 19.52
C ILE A 198 -3.82 2.49 20.36
N ALA A 199 -3.21 2.59 21.52
CA ALA A 199 -3.30 3.79 22.34
C ALA A 199 -2.71 5.01 21.62
N PRO A 200 -3.32 6.21 21.73
CA PRO A 200 -2.77 7.43 21.14
C PRO A 200 -1.32 7.73 21.58
N SER A 201 -0.94 7.36 22.80
CA SER A 201 0.44 7.46 23.31
C SER A 201 1.45 6.63 22.52
N SER A 202 1.04 5.50 21.93
CA SER A 202 1.89 4.60 21.16
C SER A 202 1.98 4.98 19.68
N ALA A 203 0.99 5.73 19.16
CA ALA A 203 0.92 6.05 17.73
C ALA A 203 2.13 6.85 17.21
N PRO A 204 2.68 7.85 17.92
CA PRO A 204 3.86 8.59 17.43
C PRO A 204 5.07 7.70 17.21
N SER A 205 5.34 6.72 18.07
CA SER A 205 6.47 5.81 17.92
C SER A 205 6.29 4.89 16.70
N PHE A 206 5.06 4.40 16.46
CA PHE A 206 4.75 3.60 15.27
C PHE A 206 4.93 4.41 13.99
N ILE A 207 4.41 5.63 13.93
CA ILE A 207 4.55 6.51 12.77
C ILE A 207 6.02 6.83 12.49
N ALA A 208 6.81 7.13 13.51
CA ALA A 208 8.24 7.37 13.37
C ALA A 208 8.98 6.13 12.82
N ALA A 209 8.67 4.94 13.34
CA ALA A 209 9.23 3.68 12.88
C ALA A 209 8.85 3.39 11.40
N GLN A 210 7.61 3.66 11.03
CA GLN A 210 7.11 3.47 9.66
C GLN A 210 7.80 4.42 8.68
N ILE A 211 8.01 5.69 9.06
CA ILE A 211 8.77 6.64 8.23
C ILE A 211 10.21 6.17 8.07
N LEU A 212 10.86 5.75 9.17
CA LEU A 212 12.21 5.23 9.12
C LEU A 212 12.31 3.96 8.25
N GLY A 213 11.34 3.05 8.36
CA GLY A 213 11.22 1.88 7.49
C GLY A 213 11.12 2.26 6.00
N GLY A 214 10.36 3.31 5.71
CA GLY A 214 10.27 3.88 4.36
C GLY A 214 11.61 4.40 3.83
N ILE A 215 12.36 5.12 4.66
CA ILE A 215 13.70 5.63 4.32
C ILE A 215 14.68 4.47 4.09
N VAL A 216 14.69 3.48 4.97
CA VAL A 216 15.51 2.27 4.82
C VAL A 216 15.19 1.55 3.52
N ALA A 217 13.91 1.34 3.22
CA ALA A 217 13.48 0.73 1.97
C ALA A 217 13.95 1.51 0.75
N ALA A 218 13.82 2.83 0.76
CA ALA A 218 14.27 3.67 -0.33
C ALA A 218 15.77 3.55 -0.60
N GLY A 219 16.57 3.45 0.47
CA GLY A 219 18.02 3.18 0.38
C GLY A 219 18.31 1.81 -0.25
N ILE A 220 17.65 0.75 0.23
CA ILE A 220 17.82 -0.62 -0.28
C ILE A 220 17.36 -0.70 -1.75
N ILE A 221 16.22 -0.09 -2.09
CA ILE A 221 15.69 -0.08 -3.47
C ILE A 221 16.70 0.59 -4.42
N LYS A 222 17.26 1.75 -4.05
CA LYS A 222 18.29 2.42 -4.84
C LYS A 222 19.54 1.57 -5.02
N ALA A 223 19.95 0.84 -3.98
CA ALA A 223 21.13 -0.04 -4.04
C ALA A 223 20.89 -1.28 -4.91
N LEU A 224 19.75 -1.93 -4.77
CA LEU A 224 19.43 -3.16 -5.50
C LEU A 224 18.91 -2.92 -6.93
N TYR A 225 18.26 -1.78 -7.16
CA TYR A 225 17.63 -1.42 -8.44
C TYR A 225 18.07 -0.01 -8.88
N PRO A 226 19.35 0.21 -9.20
CA PRO A 226 19.90 1.55 -9.47
C PRO A 226 19.28 2.25 -10.69
N ALA A 227 18.65 1.49 -11.60
CA ALA A 227 18.06 2.01 -12.83
C ALA A 227 16.53 2.15 -12.74
N ILE A 228 15.94 2.38 -11.56
CA ILE A 228 14.51 2.71 -11.44
C ILE A 228 14.27 4.05 -12.13
N THR A 229 13.39 4.04 -13.14
CA THR A 229 12.93 5.24 -13.82
C THR A 229 11.65 5.79 -13.20
N PRO A 230 11.30 7.09 -13.41
CA PRO A 230 9.99 7.62 -13.05
C PRO A 230 8.82 6.82 -13.66
N ALA A 231 9.02 6.24 -14.86
CA ALA A 231 8.03 5.39 -15.52
C ALA A 231 7.79 4.07 -14.77
N ASP A 232 8.85 3.46 -14.22
CA ASP A 232 8.71 2.27 -13.36
C ASP A 232 7.98 2.62 -12.07
N ALA A 233 8.27 3.79 -11.49
CA ALA A 233 7.62 4.27 -10.27
C ALA A 233 6.13 4.55 -10.48
N ALA A 234 5.74 5.18 -11.60
CA ALA A 234 4.34 5.47 -11.90
C ALA A 234 3.46 4.21 -12.07
N GLY A 235 4.06 3.05 -12.31
CA GLY A 235 3.38 1.75 -12.39
C GLY A 235 3.41 0.93 -11.10
N ILE A 236 3.65 1.52 -9.93
CA ILE A 236 4.01 0.82 -8.69
C ILE A 236 2.99 -0.22 -8.26
N ILE A 237 1.72 0.14 -8.11
CA ILE A 237 0.69 -0.82 -7.72
C ILE A 237 -0.22 -1.10 -8.91
N VAL A 238 -0.76 -0.03 -9.50
CA VAL A 238 -1.49 -0.06 -10.77
C VAL A 238 -1.13 1.22 -11.54
N PRO A 239 -0.82 1.17 -12.86
CA PRO A 239 -0.53 2.36 -13.62
C PRO A 239 -1.64 3.40 -13.49
N HIS A 240 -1.29 4.58 -12.99
CA HIS A 240 -2.25 5.66 -12.73
C HIS A 240 -1.87 6.98 -13.40
N ASP A 241 -0.69 7.05 -14.03
CA ASP A 241 -0.23 8.22 -14.79
C ASP A 241 0.10 7.81 -16.24
N GLU A 242 -0.62 8.40 -17.20
CA GLU A 242 -0.47 8.08 -18.63
C GLU A 242 0.86 8.56 -19.22
N SER A 243 1.44 9.64 -18.69
CA SER A 243 2.72 10.15 -19.16
C SER A 243 3.85 9.14 -18.93
N ALA A 244 3.78 8.40 -17.85
CA ALA A 244 4.75 7.35 -17.53
C ALA A 244 4.52 6.07 -18.35
N ALA A 245 3.27 5.74 -18.66
CA ALA A 245 2.94 4.61 -19.54
C ALA A 245 3.39 4.90 -21.00
N GLN A 246 3.35 6.16 -21.43
CA GLN A 246 3.85 6.59 -22.74
C GLN A 246 5.38 6.54 -22.81
N ALA A 247 6.09 7.05 -21.79
CA ALA A 247 7.55 6.99 -21.72
C ALA A 247 8.07 5.55 -21.75
N ARG A 248 7.34 4.61 -21.12
CA ARG A 248 7.67 3.19 -21.17
C ARG A 248 7.42 2.58 -22.55
N ALA A 249 6.30 2.89 -23.19
CA ALA A 249 5.99 2.41 -24.53
C ALA A 249 6.97 2.94 -25.58
N GLU A 250 7.47 4.15 -25.42
CA GLU A 250 8.52 4.75 -26.27
C GLU A 250 9.88 4.10 -26.02
N TYR A 251 10.21 3.77 -24.77
CA TYR A 251 11.46 3.10 -24.43
C TYR A 251 11.47 1.64 -24.91
N ASP A 252 10.38 0.90 -24.70
CA ASP A 252 10.25 -0.50 -25.17
C ASP A 252 10.16 -0.58 -26.72
N GLY A 253 9.65 0.47 -27.37
CA GLY A 253 9.61 0.61 -28.85
C GLY A 253 10.93 1.07 -29.49
N ALA A 254 11.84 1.61 -28.69
CA ALA A 254 13.16 2.08 -29.12
C ALA A 254 14.28 1.06 -28.97
N SER A 255 13.96 -0.20 -28.66
CA SER A 255 14.95 -1.29 -28.72
C SER A 255 15.56 -1.37 -30.11
N PRO A 256 16.91 -1.36 -30.26
CA PRO A 256 17.54 -1.37 -31.57
C PRO A 256 17.06 -2.61 -32.32
N SER A 257 16.51 -2.41 -33.52
CA SER A 257 16.35 -3.48 -34.49
C SER A 257 17.72 -4.14 -34.67
N GLU A 258 17.85 -5.40 -34.29
CA GLU A 258 19.02 -6.22 -34.65
C GLU A 258 19.26 -6.04 -36.15
N ASP A 259 20.36 -5.38 -36.47
CA ASP A 259 20.90 -5.27 -37.82
C ASP A 259 21.10 -6.73 -38.35
N ARG A 260 20.19 -7.17 -39.22
CA ARG A 260 20.42 -8.35 -40.04
C ARG A 260 21.52 -8.02 -41.01
N PRO A 261 22.65 -8.73 -41.00
CA PRO A 261 23.68 -8.49 -42.00
C PRO A 261 23.12 -8.80 -43.42
N PRO A 262 23.51 -8.03 -44.45
CA PRO A 262 23.03 -8.22 -45.81
C PRO A 262 23.51 -9.57 -46.36
N GLY A 263 22.56 -10.26 -47.01
CA GLY A 263 22.69 -11.60 -47.51
C GLY A 263 23.94 -11.82 -48.40
N THR A 264 24.64 -12.93 -48.12
CA THR A 264 25.65 -13.52 -48.99
C THR A 264 25.00 -14.01 -50.28
N VAL A 265 25.38 -13.37 -51.38
CA VAL A 265 25.13 -13.83 -52.77
C VAL A 265 25.95 -15.11 -53.02
N GLN A 266 25.29 -16.22 -53.31
CA GLN A 266 25.96 -17.41 -53.84
C GLN A 266 26.35 -17.18 -55.32
N PRO A 267 27.58 -17.50 -55.71
CA PRO A 267 27.93 -17.60 -57.12
C PRO A 267 27.50 -18.96 -57.72
N ARG A 268 27.21 -18.94 -59.01
CA ARG A 268 26.81 -20.08 -59.84
C ARG A 268 27.87 -21.18 -59.91
#